data_30d9c427747b6b214faa6a848a86c9ec
#
_entry.id   30d9c427747b6b214faa6a848a86c9ec
#
_cell.length_a   1.000
_cell.length_b   1.000
_cell.length_c   1.000
_cell.angle_alpha   90.00
_cell.angle_beta   90.00
_cell.angle_gamma   90.00
#
_symmetry.space_group_name_H-M   'P 1'
#
loop_
_entity.id
_entity.type
_entity.pdbx_description
1 polymer ?
#
loop_
_entity_poly.entity_id
_entity_poly.type
_entity_poly.pdbx_seq_one_letter_code
_entity_poly.pdbx_strand_id
1 'polypeptide(L)'
;MNLQDVIDQLRRDERNKDYTERGIGPIFQIHEEAKILIIGQAPGRKVEESGIPFHDKSGETLMDWMGIDASVFYSKAVSIMPMDFYYPGKAKTGDKPPRKFIATEYHPDILALMPDVSLTILIGKYAMDYYLKGRKGRNLTETVHNFAAYLPDYFPIVHP
;
A
#
# COMPACT_ATOMS: atom_id res chain seq x y z
N MET A 1 6.57 -18.86 -6.55
CA MET A 1 5.39 -18.08 -6.97
C MET A 1 5.89 -16.73 -7.50
N ASN A 2 5.45 -16.32 -8.66
CA ASN A 2 5.80 -15.02 -9.25
C ASN A 2 4.63 -14.04 -9.08
N LEU A 3 4.85 -12.78 -9.48
CA LEU A 3 3.81 -11.75 -9.35
C LEU A 3 2.56 -12.08 -10.15
N GLN A 4 2.71 -12.64 -11.35
CA GLN A 4 1.56 -13.01 -12.18
C GLN A 4 0.70 -14.08 -11.50
N ASP A 5 1.32 -15.03 -10.80
CA ASP A 5 0.59 -16.04 -10.03
C ASP A 5 -0.27 -15.39 -8.94
N VAL A 6 0.28 -14.40 -8.25
CA VAL A 6 -0.47 -13.64 -7.22
C VAL A 6 -1.64 -12.88 -7.84
N ILE A 7 -1.41 -12.20 -8.98
CA ILE A 7 -2.45 -11.48 -9.70
C ILE A 7 -3.57 -12.45 -10.12
N ASP A 8 -3.22 -13.62 -10.64
CA ASP A 8 -4.19 -14.62 -11.07
C ASP A 8 -5.01 -15.15 -9.89
N GLN A 9 -4.37 -15.36 -8.74
CA GLN A 9 -5.07 -15.76 -7.52
C GLN A 9 -6.04 -14.69 -7.05
N LEU A 10 -5.62 -13.42 -7.05
CA LEU A 10 -6.47 -12.29 -6.68
C LEU A 10 -7.70 -12.19 -7.59
N ARG A 11 -7.53 -12.39 -8.89
CA ARG A 11 -8.63 -12.35 -9.85
C ARG A 11 -9.60 -13.52 -9.70
N ARG A 12 -9.12 -14.68 -9.27
CA ARG A 12 -9.95 -15.85 -9.03
C ARG A 12 -10.60 -15.88 -7.65
N ASP A 13 -10.12 -15.04 -6.72
CA ASP A 13 -10.66 -14.99 -5.37
C ASP A 13 -12.11 -14.50 -5.41
N GLU A 14 -13.01 -15.30 -4.88
CA GLU A 14 -14.45 -15.02 -4.89
C GLU A 14 -14.78 -13.68 -4.21
N ARG A 15 -13.99 -13.28 -3.22
CA ARG A 15 -14.15 -12.01 -2.50
C ARG A 15 -13.85 -10.79 -3.38
N ASN A 16 -13.16 -11.00 -4.51
CA ASN A 16 -12.84 -9.95 -5.50
C ASN A 16 -13.69 -10.05 -6.76
N LYS A 17 -14.68 -10.93 -6.79
CA LYS A 17 -15.49 -11.23 -7.97
C LYS A 17 -16.10 -9.98 -8.62
N ASP A 18 -16.68 -9.09 -7.81
CA ASP A 18 -17.31 -7.88 -8.32
C ASP A 18 -16.31 -7.00 -9.09
N TYR A 19 -15.11 -6.83 -8.56
CA TYR A 19 -14.06 -6.07 -9.24
C TYR A 19 -13.64 -6.73 -10.54
N THR A 20 -13.40 -8.04 -10.50
CA THR A 20 -12.97 -8.81 -11.67
C THR A 20 -14.02 -8.75 -12.78
N GLU A 21 -15.31 -8.88 -12.44
CA GLU A 21 -16.40 -8.78 -13.40
C GLU A 21 -16.52 -7.37 -14.02
N ARG A 22 -16.15 -6.34 -13.28
CA ARG A 22 -16.10 -4.96 -13.79
C ARG A 22 -14.81 -4.65 -14.56
N GLY A 23 -13.93 -5.63 -14.73
CA GLY A 23 -12.65 -5.44 -15.43
C GLY A 23 -11.59 -4.73 -14.61
N ILE A 24 -11.74 -4.70 -13.28
CA ILE A 24 -10.80 -4.04 -12.37
C ILE A 24 -9.87 -5.09 -11.78
N GLY A 25 -8.56 -4.94 -12.01
CA GLY A 25 -7.54 -5.77 -11.40
C GLY A 25 -6.98 -5.16 -10.13
N PRO A 26 -6.10 -5.89 -9.42
CA PRO A 26 -5.44 -5.34 -8.24
C PRO A 26 -4.56 -4.16 -8.60
N ILE A 27 -4.56 -3.14 -7.75
CA ILE A 27 -3.83 -1.90 -7.98
C ILE A 27 -2.65 -1.85 -7.03
N PHE A 28 -1.48 -2.03 -7.58
CA PHE A 28 -0.20 -1.94 -6.89
C PHE A 28 0.92 -1.70 -7.91
N GLN A 29 2.12 -1.43 -7.41
CA GLN A 29 3.32 -1.32 -8.23
C GLN A 29 4.40 -2.16 -7.54
N ILE A 30 4.74 -3.31 -8.12
CA ILE A 30 5.67 -4.24 -7.50
C ILE A 30 6.86 -4.47 -8.44
N HIS A 31 8.05 -4.20 -7.92
CA HIS A 31 9.31 -4.45 -8.60
C HIS A 31 10.23 -5.25 -7.70
N GLU A 32 10.79 -6.34 -8.23
CA GLU A 32 11.66 -7.23 -7.45
C GLU A 32 12.94 -6.53 -6.96
N GLU A 33 13.41 -5.55 -7.70
CA GLU A 33 14.60 -4.77 -7.37
C GLU A 33 14.33 -3.52 -6.51
N ALA A 34 13.09 -3.32 -6.06
CA ALA A 34 12.74 -2.15 -5.26
C ALA A 34 13.57 -2.05 -3.97
N LYS A 35 13.97 -0.84 -3.63
CA LYS A 35 14.67 -0.51 -2.39
C LYS A 35 13.75 0.09 -1.36
N ILE A 36 12.68 0.74 -1.82
CA ILE A 36 11.69 1.39 -0.97
C ILE A 36 10.33 0.78 -1.27
N LEU A 37 9.62 0.39 -0.22
CA LEU A 37 8.24 -0.07 -0.30
C LEU A 37 7.34 0.94 0.40
N ILE A 38 6.25 1.32 -0.28
CA ILE A 38 5.24 2.21 0.29
C ILE A 38 3.98 1.38 0.53
N ILE A 39 3.50 1.36 1.78
CA ILE A 39 2.26 0.68 2.15
C ILE A 39 1.24 1.73 2.58
N GLY A 40 0.26 1.96 1.73
CA GLY A 40 -0.86 2.86 1.99
C GLY A 40 -2.11 2.10 2.43
N GLN A 41 -3.23 2.81 2.51
CA GLN A 41 -4.49 2.24 2.97
C GLN A 41 -5.16 1.39 1.89
N ALA A 42 -5.59 2.02 0.82
CA ALA A 42 -6.29 1.39 -0.30
C ALA A 42 -6.40 2.40 -1.45
N PRO A 43 -6.61 1.93 -2.69
CA PRO A 43 -6.94 2.83 -3.79
C PRO A 43 -8.21 3.61 -3.48
N GLY A 44 -8.21 4.89 -3.78
CA GLY A 44 -9.42 5.71 -3.77
C GLY A 44 -10.15 5.59 -5.12
N ARG A 45 -11.28 6.29 -5.25
CA ARG A 45 -12.08 6.24 -6.46
C ARG A 45 -11.30 6.67 -7.71
N LYS A 46 -10.53 7.76 -7.62
CA LYS A 46 -9.73 8.25 -8.77
C LYS A 46 -8.65 7.25 -9.17
N VAL A 47 -8.03 6.62 -8.20
CA VAL A 47 -7.01 5.61 -8.44
C VAL A 47 -7.63 4.36 -9.08
N GLU A 48 -8.83 3.96 -8.64
CA GLU A 48 -9.57 2.86 -9.30
C GLU A 48 -9.80 3.18 -10.78
N GLU A 49 -10.17 4.42 -11.10
CA GLU A 49 -10.42 4.84 -12.48
C GLU A 49 -9.16 4.81 -13.34
N SER A 50 -8.02 5.24 -12.82
CA SER A 50 -6.76 5.25 -13.59
C SER A 50 -6.00 3.94 -13.55
N GLY A 51 -6.17 3.15 -12.51
CA GLY A 51 -5.40 1.92 -12.27
C GLY A 51 -3.94 2.16 -11.85
N ILE A 52 -3.56 3.40 -11.59
CA ILE A 52 -2.20 3.78 -11.23
C ILE A 52 -2.14 4.19 -9.76
N PRO A 53 -1.36 3.48 -8.90
CA PRO A 53 -1.26 3.80 -7.48
C PRO A 53 -0.84 5.25 -7.24
N PHE A 54 -1.52 5.91 -6.30
CA PHE A 54 -1.24 7.31 -5.93
C PHE A 54 -1.36 8.32 -7.08
N HIS A 55 -2.08 8.00 -8.14
CA HIS A 55 -2.33 8.93 -9.25
C HIS A 55 -3.47 9.89 -8.89
N ASP A 56 -3.24 10.66 -7.83
CA ASP A 56 -4.18 11.63 -7.27
C ASP A 56 -3.41 12.70 -6.49
N LYS A 57 -4.14 13.58 -5.81
CA LYS A 57 -3.54 14.68 -5.05
C LYS A 57 -2.68 14.18 -3.87
N SER A 58 -3.08 13.08 -3.23
CA SER A 58 -2.28 12.47 -2.16
C SER A 58 -0.92 12.02 -2.68
N GLY A 59 -0.88 11.48 -3.89
CA GLY A 59 0.36 11.07 -4.52
C GLY A 59 1.29 12.25 -4.81
N GLU A 60 0.73 13.37 -5.27
CA GLU A 60 1.51 14.60 -5.49
C GLU A 60 2.15 15.08 -4.18
N THR A 61 1.36 15.10 -3.10
CA THR A 61 1.86 15.49 -1.78
C THR A 61 2.93 14.53 -1.27
N LEU A 62 2.73 13.23 -1.45
CA LEU A 62 3.69 12.22 -1.02
C LEU A 62 5.04 12.38 -1.76
N MET A 63 5.00 12.57 -3.09
CA MET A 63 6.21 12.81 -3.87
C MET A 63 6.94 14.06 -3.41
N ASP A 64 6.21 15.13 -3.09
CA ASP A 64 6.79 16.36 -2.56
C ASP A 64 7.47 16.10 -1.21
N TRP A 65 6.81 15.39 -0.30
CA TRP A 65 7.40 15.02 1.00
C TRP A 65 8.64 14.16 0.86
N MET A 66 8.67 13.26 -0.12
CA MET A 66 9.82 12.40 -0.39
C MET A 66 10.95 13.13 -1.13
N GLY A 67 10.67 14.30 -1.70
CA GLY A 67 11.63 15.05 -2.48
C GLY A 67 11.99 14.41 -3.82
N ILE A 68 11.06 13.69 -4.41
CA ILE A 68 11.24 12.99 -5.69
C ILE A 68 10.15 13.37 -6.67
N ASP A 69 10.42 13.16 -7.96
CA ASP A 69 9.42 13.36 -9.01
C ASP A 69 8.77 12.03 -9.43
N ALA A 70 7.81 12.12 -10.34
CA ALA A 70 7.08 10.94 -10.82
C ALA A 70 8.00 9.92 -11.50
N SER A 71 9.07 10.36 -12.14
CA SER A 71 10.01 9.44 -12.81
C SER A 71 10.72 8.51 -11.83
N VAL A 72 11.00 8.99 -10.62
CA VAL A 72 11.58 8.18 -9.53
C VAL A 72 10.49 7.39 -8.81
N PHE A 73 9.38 8.03 -8.49
CA PHE A 73 8.27 7.41 -7.75
C PHE A 73 7.71 6.18 -8.47
N TYR A 74 7.60 6.24 -9.79
CA TYR A 74 7.11 5.14 -10.64
C TYR A 74 8.25 4.32 -11.27
N SER A 75 9.47 4.46 -10.77
CA SER A 75 10.61 3.66 -11.22
C SER A 75 10.65 2.30 -10.53
N LYS A 76 11.56 1.46 -10.98
CA LYS A 76 11.79 0.13 -10.39
C LYS A 76 12.39 0.18 -8.98
N ALA A 77 12.88 1.35 -8.54
CA ALA A 77 13.41 1.53 -7.20
C ALA A 77 12.33 1.57 -6.11
N VAL A 78 11.08 1.84 -6.48
CA VAL A 78 9.96 2.04 -5.56
C VAL A 78 8.85 1.05 -5.89
N SER A 79 8.40 0.31 -4.86
CA SER A 79 7.17 -0.50 -4.93
C SER A 79 6.09 0.12 -4.05
N ILE A 80 4.85 -0.09 -4.45
CA ILE A 80 3.66 0.43 -3.77
C ILE A 80 2.69 -0.74 -3.57
N MET A 81 2.42 -1.07 -2.31
CA MET A 81 1.56 -2.20 -1.95
C MET A 81 0.56 -1.75 -0.89
N PRO A 82 -0.65 -1.31 -1.29
CA PRO A 82 -1.66 -0.89 -0.31
C PRO A 82 -2.13 -2.04 0.57
N MET A 83 -2.73 -1.71 1.72
CA MET A 83 -3.34 -2.72 2.59
C MET A 83 -4.51 -3.45 1.92
N ASP A 84 -5.28 -2.76 1.06
CA ASP A 84 -6.22 -3.38 0.12
C ASP A 84 -5.81 -2.98 -1.29
N PHE A 85 -5.84 -3.91 -2.22
CA PHE A 85 -5.48 -3.67 -3.62
C PHE A 85 -6.62 -3.14 -4.47
N TYR A 86 -7.78 -2.98 -3.87
CA TYR A 86 -9.00 -2.53 -4.54
C TYR A 86 -9.65 -1.40 -3.75
N TYR A 87 -10.43 -0.58 -4.45
CA TYR A 87 -11.22 0.46 -3.78
C TYR A 87 -12.35 -0.19 -2.97
N PRO A 88 -12.33 -0.10 -1.63
CA PRO A 88 -13.32 -0.79 -0.80
C PRO A 88 -14.70 -0.14 -0.79
N GLY A 89 -14.83 1.04 -1.39
CA GLY A 89 -16.09 1.76 -1.47
C GLY A 89 -16.19 2.91 -0.48
N LYS A 90 -17.25 3.69 -0.62
CA LYS A 90 -17.48 4.88 0.20
C LYS A 90 -18.27 4.52 1.46
N ALA A 91 -17.84 5.03 2.62
CA ALA A 91 -18.56 4.97 3.89
C ALA A 91 -19.38 6.24 4.10
N LYS A 92 -20.02 6.38 5.28
CA LYS A 92 -20.72 7.62 5.65
C LYS A 92 -19.76 8.81 5.67
N THR A 93 -18.53 8.58 6.19
CA THR A 93 -17.47 9.57 6.23
C THR A 93 -16.23 8.92 5.63
N GLY A 94 -15.73 9.49 4.53
CA GLY A 94 -14.57 8.96 3.83
C GLY A 94 -14.83 7.62 3.16
N ASP A 95 -13.78 6.85 2.95
CA ASP A 95 -13.84 5.53 2.35
C ASP A 95 -13.97 4.44 3.41
N LYS A 96 -14.48 3.29 3.01
CA LYS A 96 -14.50 2.10 3.87
C LYS A 96 -13.06 1.68 4.20
N PRO A 97 -12.85 1.01 5.35
CA PRO A 97 -11.53 0.48 5.69
C PRO A 97 -11.08 -0.59 4.69
N PRO A 98 -9.76 -0.80 4.57
CA PRO A 98 -9.24 -1.89 3.74
C PRO A 98 -9.73 -3.24 4.25
N ARG A 99 -10.01 -4.16 3.33
CA ARG A 99 -10.42 -5.51 3.69
C ARG A 99 -9.21 -6.26 4.24
N LYS A 100 -9.38 -6.91 5.39
CA LYS A 100 -8.25 -7.49 6.14
C LYS A 100 -7.55 -8.65 5.44
N PHE A 101 -8.30 -9.44 4.67
CA PHE A 101 -7.75 -10.65 4.06
C PHE A 101 -6.65 -10.36 3.02
N ILE A 102 -6.69 -9.20 2.38
CA ILE A 102 -5.68 -8.83 1.39
C ILE A 102 -4.28 -8.84 2.02
N ALA A 103 -4.12 -8.15 3.14
CA ALA A 103 -2.80 -8.11 3.80
C ALA A 103 -2.42 -9.47 4.37
N THR A 104 -3.33 -10.14 5.08
CA THR A 104 -3.00 -11.40 5.76
C THR A 104 -2.69 -12.54 4.80
N GLU A 105 -3.36 -12.60 3.66
CA GLU A 105 -3.22 -13.73 2.72
C GLU A 105 -2.32 -13.45 1.54
N TYR A 106 -2.19 -12.18 1.11
CA TYR A 106 -1.46 -11.83 -0.12
C TYR A 106 -0.16 -11.05 0.11
N HIS A 107 -0.08 -10.20 1.13
CA HIS A 107 1.14 -9.44 1.40
C HIS A 107 2.38 -10.33 1.58
N PRO A 108 2.32 -11.45 2.34
CA PRO A 108 3.52 -12.26 2.53
C PRO A 108 4.15 -12.76 1.24
N ASP A 109 3.35 -13.21 0.28
CA ASP A 109 3.86 -13.70 -1.00
C ASP A 109 4.49 -12.58 -1.84
N ILE A 110 3.90 -11.38 -1.79
CA ILE A 110 4.43 -10.23 -2.51
C ILE A 110 5.72 -9.72 -1.86
N LEU A 111 5.75 -9.64 -0.53
CA LEU A 111 6.96 -9.24 0.20
C LEU A 111 8.14 -10.15 -0.12
N ALA A 112 7.90 -11.45 -0.27
CA ALA A 112 8.94 -12.41 -0.63
C ALA A 112 9.55 -12.15 -2.01
N LEU A 113 8.84 -11.44 -2.90
CA LEU A 113 9.34 -11.07 -4.23
C LEU A 113 10.28 -9.87 -4.22
N MET A 114 10.38 -9.16 -3.10
CA MET A 114 11.13 -7.91 -2.99
C MET A 114 12.20 -8.01 -1.90
N PRO A 115 13.23 -8.87 -2.07
CA PRO A 115 14.22 -9.11 -1.00
C PRO A 115 15.14 -7.93 -0.73
N ASP A 116 15.23 -6.97 -1.65
CA ASP A 116 16.16 -5.84 -1.56
C ASP A 116 15.55 -4.59 -0.91
N VAL A 117 14.29 -4.65 -0.50
CA VAL A 117 13.65 -3.52 0.20
C VAL A 117 14.38 -3.27 1.53
N SER A 118 14.88 -2.04 1.69
CA SER A 118 15.62 -1.63 2.89
C SER A 118 14.81 -0.68 3.77
N LEU A 119 13.77 -0.05 3.24
CA LEU A 119 12.88 0.85 3.98
C LEU A 119 11.44 0.66 3.51
N THR A 120 10.54 0.48 4.48
CA THR A 120 9.09 0.43 4.23
C THR A 120 8.44 1.65 4.87
N ILE A 121 7.79 2.47 4.05
CA ILE A 121 7.03 3.64 4.50
C ILE A 121 5.60 3.18 4.78
N LEU A 122 5.15 3.38 6.03
CA LEU A 122 3.79 3.02 6.45
C LEU A 122 2.93 4.27 6.52
N ILE A 123 1.89 4.33 5.71
CA ILE A 123 1.00 5.49 5.61
C ILE A 123 -0.32 5.19 6.30
N GLY A 124 -0.59 5.91 7.38
CA GLY A 124 -1.87 5.87 8.06
C GLY A 124 -2.04 4.71 9.03
N LYS A 125 -3.20 4.73 9.68
CA LYS A 125 -3.51 3.86 10.81
C LYS A 125 -3.47 2.36 10.46
N TYR A 126 -4.07 1.97 9.35
CA TYR A 126 -4.23 0.54 9.03
C TYR A 126 -2.89 -0.14 8.74
N ALA A 127 -2.01 0.52 8.01
CA ALA A 127 -0.67 0.00 7.75
C ALA A 127 0.15 -0.09 9.05
N MET A 128 0.08 0.94 9.90
CA MET A 128 0.78 0.96 11.18
C MET A 128 0.26 -0.12 12.13
N ASP A 129 -1.07 -0.27 12.23
CA ASP A 129 -1.69 -1.27 13.11
C ASP A 129 -1.26 -2.68 12.72
N TYR A 130 -1.13 -2.94 11.43
CA TYR A 130 -0.75 -4.25 10.94
C TYR A 130 0.77 -4.53 11.08
N TYR A 131 1.61 -3.61 10.63
CA TYR A 131 3.05 -3.85 10.54
C TYR A 131 3.81 -3.49 11.82
N LEU A 132 3.28 -2.60 12.64
CA LEU A 132 3.87 -2.24 13.93
C LEU A 132 3.12 -2.86 15.12
N LYS A 133 2.44 -3.96 14.90
CA LYS A 133 1.67 -4.66 15.90
C LYS A 133 2.52 -4.98 17.13
N GLY A 134 2.06 -4.54 18.32
CA GLY A 134 2.80 -4.71 19.56
C GLY A 134 3.90 -3.66 19.78
N ARG A 135 4.21 -2.83 18.79
CA ARG A 135 5.27 -1.81 18.87
C ARG A 135 4.74 -0.39 18.66
N LYS A 136 3.51 -0.24 18.19
CA LYS A 136 2.92 1.08 17.91
C LYS A 136 2.61 1.82 19.20
N GLY A 137 2.50 3.17 19.10
CA GLY A 137 2.05 4.02 20.19
C GLY A 137 0.53 3.88 20.43
N ARG A 138 0.02 4.68 21.36
CA ARG A 138 -1.40 4.67 21.75
C ARG A 138 -2.32 5.12 20.62
N ASN A 139 -1.81 5.97 19.74
CA ASN A 139 -2.54 6.49 18.58
C ASN A 139 -1.56 6.78 17.46
N LEU A 140 -2.11 7.14 16.28
CA LEU A 140 -1.31 7.44 15.10
C LEU A 140 -0.29 8.57 15.35
N THR A 141 -0.71 9.63 16.04
CA THR A 141 0.15 10.79 16.30
C THR A 141 1.38 10.37 17.12
N GLU A 142 1.19 9.58 18.17
CA GLU A 142 2.30 9.09 19.00
C GLU A 142 3.24 8.18 18.20
N THR A 143 2.69 7.29 17.37
CA THR A 143 3.48 6.41 16.52
C THR A 143 4.35 7.22 15.54
N VAL A 144 3.77 8.21 14.87
CA VAL A 144 4.50 9.06 13.93
C VAL A 144 5.55 9.91 14.66
N HIS A 145 5.21 10.44 15.83
CA HIS A 145 6.16 11.21 16.64
C HIS A 145 7.39 10.38 16.99
N ASN A 146 7.21 9.11 17.29
CA ASN A 146 8.28 8.19 17.68
C ASN A 146 8.89 7.42 16.49
N PHE A 147 8.83 7.96 15.29
CA PHE A 147 9.23 7.28 14.06
C PHE A 147 10.64 6.66 14.12
N ALA A 148 11.57 7.32 14.80
CA ALA A 148 12.95 6.84 14.89
C ALA A 148 13.09 5.46 15.55
N ALA A 149 12.14 5.09 16.41
CA ALA A 149 12.14 3.78 17.07
C ALA A 149 11.91 2.61 16.10
N TYR A 150 11.36 2.88 14.92
CA TYR A 150 11.03 1.86 13.92
C TYR A 150 12.04 1.79 12.77
N LEU A 151 12.89 2.80 12.64
CA LEU A 151 13.95 2.81 11.62
C LEU A 151 15.03 1.77 11.95
N PRO A 152 15.73 1.23 10.97
CA PRO A 152 15.64 1.52 9.53
C PRO A 152 14.52 0.78 8.79
N ASP A 153 13.82 -0.16 9.44
CA ASP A 153 12.88 -1.04 8.75
C ASP A 153 11.60 -0.32 8.30
N TYR A 154 11.01 0.47 9.22
CA TYR A 154 9.73 1.14 8.98
C TYR A 154 9.82 2.63 9.26
N PHE A 155 9.16 3.41 8.42
CA PHE A 155 8.98 4.84 8.61
C PHE A 155 7.48 5.17 8.59
N PRO A 156 6.85 5.31 9.77
CA PRO A 156 5.44 5.66 9.81
C PRO A 156 5.24 7.15 9.53
N ILE A 157 4.28 7.46 8.67
CA ILE A 157 3.91 8.85 8.33
C ILE A 157 2.38 9.02 8.36
N VAL A 158 1.95 10.26 8.55
CA VAL A 158 0.53 10.61 8.41
C VAL A 158 0.11 10.51 6.95
N HIS A 159 -1.21 10.42 6.70
CA HIS A 159 -1.74 10.39 5.35
C HIS A 159 -1.47 11.72 4.63
N PRO A 160 -0.84 11.71 3.44
CA PRO A 160 -0.56 12.93 2.66
C PRO A 160 -1.84 13.52 1.98
#